data_e30d94f35d3c23e2219ee497f606ce9f
#
_entry.id   e30d94f35d3c23e2219ee497f606ce9f
#
_cell.length_a   1.000
_cell.length_b   1.000
_cell.length_c   1.000
_cell.angle_alpha   90.00
_cell.angle_beta   90.00
_cell.angle_gamma   90.00
#
_symmetry.space_group_name_H-M   'P 1'
#
loop_
_entity.id
_entity.type
_entity.pdbx_description
1 polymer ?
#
loop_
_entity_poly.entity_id
_entity_poly.type
_entity_poly.pdbx_seq_one_letter_code
_entity_poly.pdbx_strand_id
1 'polypeptide(L)'
;MSYAGDITPQQAWELLSENPEAVLVDVRTDAEWRFVGVPDLSGLGRDVVYIEWNRTDGKRNDNFVTELLDHVPARADRPVVFLCRSGNRSIGAAEAATEAGIAPSYNVLDGFEGHLDQDGHRGGSGWRAIGLPWKQS
;
A
#
# COMPACT_ATOMS: atom_id res chain seq x y z
N MET A 1 3.57 2.45 18.14
CA MET A 1 3.56 1.02 17.84
C MET A 1 4.46 0.74 16.65
N SER A 2 5.26 -0.28 16.74
CA SER A 2 6.17 -0.61 15.66
C SER A 2 5.46 -1.44 14.56
N TYR A 3 6.00 -1.36 13.37
CA TYR A 3 5.67 -2.22 12.24
C TYR A 3 6.98 -2.83 11.73
N ALA A 4 6.91 -3.74 10.74
CA ALA A 4 8.10 -4.51 10.33
C ALA A 4 9.20 -3.65 9.70
N GLY A 5 8.83 -2.55 9.07
CA GLY A 5 9.79 -1.60 8.51
C GLY A 5 9.35 -0.99 7.19
N ASP A 6 10.21 -0.13 6.68
CA ASP A 6 10.01 0.53 5.40
C ASP A 6 10.76 -0.23 4.31
N ILE A 7 10.13 -0.44 3.17
CA ILE A 7 10.76 -1.05 2.00
C ILE A 7 10.53 -0.16 0.79
N THR A 8 11.44 -0.24 -0.18
CA THR A 8 11.29 0.52 -1.42
C THR A 8 10.21 -0.12 -2.32
N PRO A 9 9.67 0.61 -3.29
CA PRO A 9 8.74 0.00 -4.26
C PRO A 9 9.34 -1.22 -4.96
N GLN A 10 10.63 -1.18 -5.32
CA GLN A 10 11.30 -2.31 -5.94
C GLN A 10 11.35 -3.52 -5.00
N GLN A 11 11.69 -3.30 -3.73
CA GLN A 11 11.69 -4.38 -2.72
C GLN A 11 10.30 -4.94 -2.51
N ALA A 12 9.28 -4.08 -2.52
CA ALA A 12 7.89 -4.52 -2.41
C ALA A 12 7.51 -5.43 -3.59
N TRP A 13 7.88 -5.05 -4.80
CA TRP A 13 7.63 -5.86 -5.99
C TRP A 13 8.32 -7.22 -5.90
N GLU A 14 9.58 -7.22 -5.47
CA GLU A 14 10.35 -8.45 -5.30
C GLU A 14 9.70 -9.37 -4.27
N LEU A 15 9.28 -8.82 -3.14
CA LEU A 15 8.59 -9.58 -2.10
C LEU A 15 7.29 -10.20 -2.62
N LEU A 16 6.48 -9.42 -3.33
CA LEU A 16 5.23 -9.90 -3.92
C LEU A 16 5.47 -10.96 -4.99
N SER A 17 6.55 -10.81 -5.78
CA SER A 17 6.89 -11.74 -6.84
C SER A 17 7.39 -13.09 -6.29
N GLU A 18 8.17 -13.05 -5.22
CA GLU A 18 8.82 -14.23 -4.65
C GLU A 18 7.93 -14.99 -3.65
N ASN A 19 7.01 -14.30 -3.00
CA ASN A 19 6.15 -14.90 -1.98
C ASN A 19 4.69 -14.89 -2.46
N PRO A 20 4.14 -16.05 -2.85
CA PRO A 20 2.77 -16.10 -3.37
C PRO A 20 1.70 -15.77 -2.33
N GLU A 21 2.03 -15.77 -1.04
CA GLU A 21 1.10 -15.40 0.02
C GLU A 21 1.16 -13.91 0.39
N ALA A 22 2.19 -13.18 -0.06
CA ALA A 22 2.31 -11.76 0.25
C ALA A 22 1.17 -10.96 -0.37
N VAL A 23 0.70 -9.95 0.36
CA VAL A 23 -0.47 -9.15 -0.02
C VAL A 23 -0.08 -7.68 -0.13
N LEU A 24 -0.55 -7.02 -1.19
CA LEU A 24 -0.43 -5.57 -1.34
C LEU A 24 -1.78 -4.92 -1.00
N VAL A 25 -1.77 -4.02 -0.03
CA VAL A 25 -2.95 -3.25 0.36
C VAL A 25 -2.73 -1.78 -0.02
N ASP A 26 -3.56 -1.28 -0.91
CA ASP A 26 -3.55 0.13 -1.30
C ASP A 26 -4.50 0.88 -0.38
N VAL A 27 -3.95 1.78 0.43
CA VAL A 27 -4.72 2.49 1.46
C VAL A 27 -5.04 3.93 1.07
N ARG A 28 -4.94 4.25 -0.22
CA ARG A 28 -5.31 5.56 -0.74
C ARG A 28 -6.84 5.71 -0.74
N THR A 29 -7.33 6.82 -1.28
CA THR A 29 -8.76 7.09 -1.38
C THR A 29 -9.35 6.55 -2.69
N ASP A 30 -10.66 6.38 -2.71
CA ASP A 30 -11.40 5.98 -3.92
C ASP A 30 -11.14 6.96 -5.07
N ALA A 31 -11.07 8.26 -4.78
CA ALA A 31 -10.76 9.27 -5.79
C ALA A 31 -9.39 9.04 -6.44
N GLU A 32 -8.40 8.70 -5.64
CA GLU A 32 -7.06 8.42 -6.16
C GLU A 32 -7.05 7.17 -7.04
N TRP A 33 -7.76 6.13 -6.64
CA TRP A 33 -7.86 4.90 -7.45
C TRP A 33 -8.50 5.17 -8.81
N ARG A 34 -9.53 6.03 -8.84
CA ARG A 34 -10.27 6.33 -10.07
C ARG A 34 -9.52 7.26 -11.01
N PHE A 35 -8.85 8.27 -10.46
CA PHE A 35 -8.31 9.38 -11.26
C PHE A 35 -6.80 9.33 -11.47
N VAL A 36 -6.08 8.68 -10.57
CA VAL A 36 -4.61 8.61 -10.66
C VAL A 36 -4.14 7.30 -11.29
N GLY A 37 -4.81 6.20 -10.96
CA GLY A 37 -4.43 4.87 -11.39
C GLY A 37 -4.14 3.96 -10.20
N VAL A 38 -3.88 2.71 -10.47
CA VAL A 38 -3.68 1.67 -9.46
C VAL A 38 -2.51 0.76 -9.81
N PRO A 39 -1.85 0.15 -8.80
CA PRO A 39 -0.86 -0.89 -9.08
C PRO A 39 -1.53 -2.07 -9.77
N ASP A 40 -0.78 -2.78 -10.60
CA ASP A 40 -1.30 -3.92 -11.34
C ASP A 40 -0.51 -5.18 -11.02
N LEU A 41 -1.14 -6.12 -10.30
CA LEU A 41 -0.54 -7.41 -9.95
C LEU A 41 -1.03 -8.56 -10.84
N SER A 42 -1.74 -8.25 -11.93
CA SER A 42 -2.31 -9.29 -12.79
C SER A 42 -1.24 -10.21 -13.40
N GLY A 43 -0.04 -9.66 -13.68
CA GLY A 43 1.10 -10.45 -14.15
C GLY A 43 1.60 -11.47 -13.14
N LEU A 44 1.27 -11.29 -11.86
CA LEU A 44 1.58 -12.24 -10.79
C LEU A 44 0.38 -13.16 -10.48
N GLY A 45 -0.74 -12.99 -11.21
CA GLY A 45 -1.96 -13.74 -10.95
C GLY A 45 -2.65 -13.38 -9.65
N ARG A 46 -2.50 -12.15 -9.19
CA ARG A 46 -3.05 -11.71 -7.90
C ARG A 46 -3.75 -10.36 -8.02
N ASP A 47 -4.61 -10.08 -7.04
CA ASP A 47 -5.33 -8.83 -6.95
C ASP A 47 -4.75 -7.94 -5.84
N VAL A 48 -4.88 -6.64 -6.00
CA VAL A 48 -4.56 -5.66 -4.96
C VAL A 48 -5.79 -5.55 -4.05
N VAL A 49 -5.56 -5.44 -2.76
CA VAL A 49 -6.63 -5.19 -1.78
C VAL A 49 -6.76 -3.68 -1.60
N TYR A 50 -7.97 -3.13 -1.75
CA TYR A 50 -8.21 -1.69 -1.66
C TYR A 50 -9.02 -1.38 -0.40
N ILE A 51 -8.40 -0.66 0.55
CA ILE A 51 -9.08 -0.26 1.78
C ILE A 51 -8.60 1.14 2.15
N GLU A 52 -9.48 2.12 2.18
CA GLU A 52 -9.11 3.48 2.50
C GLU A 52 -8.64 3.62 3.95
N TRP A 53 -7.49 4.25 4.15
CA TRP A 53 -7.05 4.71 5.47
C TRP A 53 -7.80 5.98 5.86
N ASN A 54 -7.86 6.93 4.93
CA ASN A 54 -8.75 8.08 5.02
C ASN A 54 -9.76 7.99 3.88
N ARG A 55 -10.98 8.45 4.10
CA ARG A 55 -11.98 8.52 3.05
C ARG A 55 -11.73 9.73 2.16
N THR A 56 -12.38 9.78 1.01
CA THR A 56 -12.21 10.88 0.04
C THR A 56 -12.50 12.25 0.65
N ASP A 57 -13.38 12.35 1.66
CA ASP A 57 -13.69 13.59 2.36
C ASP A 57 -12.62 14.00 3.39
N GLY A 58 -11.55 13.22 3.52
CA GLY A 58 -10.44 13.47 4.43
C GLY A 58 -10.61 12.89 5.83
N LYS A 59 -11.75 12.32 6.14
CA LYS A 59 -11.99 11.71 7.45
C LYS A 59 -11.37 10.33 7.55
N ARG A 60 -10.88 9.98 8.75
CA ARG A 60 -10.33 8.65 9.00
C ARG A 60 -11.41 7.59 8.82
N ASN A 61 -11.03 6.48 8.18
CA ASN A 61 -11.88 5.32 8.09
C ASN A 61 -11.82 4.53 9.39
N ASP A 62 -12.80 4.72 10.27
CA ASP A 62 -12.83 4.06 11.57
C ASP A 62 -12.99 2.54 11.47
N ASN A 63 -13.40 2.04 10.31
CA ASN A 63 -13.56 0.61 10.05
C ASN A 63 -12.38 -0.03 9.36
N PHE A 64 -11.24 0.67 9.27
CA PHE A 64 -10.08 0.19 8.53
C PHE A 64 -9.64 -1.21 8.96
N VAL A 65 -9.46 -1.42 10.25
CA VAL A 65 -8.99 -2.72 10.76
C VAL A 65 -10.02 -3.82 10.50
N THR A 66 -11.31 -3.53 10.69
CA THR A 66 -12.40 -4.49 10.43
C THR A 66 -12.40 -4.90 8.96
N GLU A 67 -12.33 -3.92 8.05
CA GLU A 67 -12.29 -4.18 6.61
C GLU A 67 -11.04 -4.95 6.23
N LEU A 68 -9.89 -4.59 6.83
CA LEU A 68 -8.63 -5.27 6.57
C LEU A 68 -8.71 -6.74 6.97
N LEU A 69 -9.22 -7.03 8.16
CA LEU A 69 -9.33 -8.41 8.65
C LEU A 69 -10.29 -9.26 7.83
N ASP A 70 -11.27 -8.65 7.17
CA ASP A 70 -12.16 -9.35 6.25
C ASP A 70 -11.43 -9.88 5.01
N HIS A 71 -10.38 -9.18 4.58
CA HIS A 71 -9.60 -9.54 3.39
C HIS A 71 -8.29 -10.24 3.75
N VAL A 72 -7.71 -9.89 4.88
CA VAL A 72 -6.39 -10.34 5.31
C VAL A 72 -6.51 -10.81 6.76
N PRO A 73 -6.84 -12.09 6.98
CA PRO A 73 -6.93 -12.63 8.35
C PRO A 73 -5.64 -12.47 9.13
N ALA A 74 -5.76 -12.29 10.43
CA ALA A 74 -4.61 -12.11 11.31
C ALA A 74 -3.68 -13.33 11.28
N ARG A 75 -2.44 -13.11 10.85
CA ARG A 75 -1.39 -14.13 10.80
C ARG A 75 -0.05 -13.44 11.05
N ALA A 76 0.89 -14.16 11.64
CA ALA A 76 2.23 -13.63 11.93
C ALA A 76 3.28 -14.09 10.91
N ASP A 77 2.88 -14.78 9.84
CA ASP A 77 3.78 -15.43 8.89
C ASP A 77 3.47 -15.07 7.43
N ARG A 78 2.63 -14.05 7.19
CA ARG A 78 2.31 -13.62 5.84
C ARG A 78 2.63 -12.13 5.68
N PRO A 79 3.61 -11.79 4.83
CA PRO A 79 3.96 -10.40 4.61
C PRO A 79 2.80 -9.62 3.98
N VAL A 80 2.52 -8.44 4.52
CA VAL A 80 1.53 -7.51 3.99
C VAL A 80 2.20 -6.18 3.78
N VAL A 81 2.04 -5.61 2.60
CA VAL A 81 2.70 -4.38 2.17
C VAL A 81 1.65 -3.31 1.98
N PHE A 82 1.81 -2.17 2.62
CA PHE A 82 0.86 -1.06 2.58
C PHE A 82 1.38 0.08 1.71
N LEU A 83 0.55 0.51 0.77
CA LEU A 83 0.89 1.52 -0.23
C LEU A 83 -0.06 2.71 -0.11
N CYS A 84 0.50 3.93 -0.05
CA CYS A 84 -0.29 5.15 -0.19
C CYS A 84 0.32 6.03 -1.27
N ARG A 85 0.03 7.34 -1.27
CA ARG A 85 0.53 8.23 -2.32
C ARG A 85 2.04 8.44 -2.25
N SER A 86 2.57 8.71 -1.05
CA SER A 86 3.97 9.08 -0.84
C SER A 86 4.65 8.39 0.34
N GLY A 87 3.97 7.45 0.99
CA GLY A 87 4.55 6.66 2.08
C GLY A 87 4.21 7.13 3.49
N ASN A 88 3.30 8.09 3.66
CA ASN A 88 2.96 8.62 5.00
C ASN A 88 1.73 7.96 5.62
N ARG A 89 0.60 7.91 4.92
CA ARG A 89 -0.64 7.28 5.42
C ARG A 89 -0.44 5.79 5.68
N SER A 90 0.37 5.14 4.87
CA SER A 90 0.62 3.71 4.96
C SER A 90 1.43 3.32 6.21
N ILE A 91 2.16 4.24 6.82
CA ILE A 91 2.82 3.99 8.10
C ILE A 91 1.77 3.69 9.16
N GLY A 92 0.76 4.56 9.29
CA GLY A 92 -0.34 4.36 10.23
C GLY A 92 -1.09 3.05 9.97
N ALA A 93 -1.31 2.73 8.70
CA ALA A 93 -1.97 1.48 8.30
C ALA A 93 -1.14 0.26 8.72
N ALA A 94 0.17 0.28 8.48
CA ALA A 94 1.07 -0.82 8.86
C ALA A 94 1.13 -1.00 10.38
N GLU A 95 1.13 0.10 11.13
CA GLU A 95 1.09 0.05 12.59
C GLU A 95 -0.22 -0.55 13.10
N ALA A 96 -1.35 -0.12 12.56
CA ALA A 96 -2.66 -0.64 12.94
C ALA A 96 -2.78 -2.13 12.63
N ALA A 97 -2.27 -2.56 11.48
CA ALA A 97 -2.26 -3.96 11.08
C ALA A 97 -1.42 -4.80 12.05
N THR A 98 -0.26 -4.30 12.43
CA THR A 98 0.63 -4.99 13.39
C THR A 98 -0.08 -5.18 14.72
N GLU A 99 -0.76 -4.15 15.22
CA GLU A 99 -1.55 -4.27 16.46
C GLU A 99 -2.66 -5.31 16.36
N ALA A 100 -3.21 -5.48 15.16
CA ALA A 100 -4.29 -6.44 14.93
C ALA A 100 -3.79 -7.87 14.71
N GLY A 101 -2.49 -8.10 14.79
CA GLY A 101 -1.90 -9.43 14.63
C GLY A 101 -1.55 -9.82 13.19
N ILE A 102 -1.52 -8.86 12.30
CA ILE A 102 -1.10 -9.05 10.90
C ILE A 102 0.38 -8.70 10.81
N ALA A 103 1.23 -9.69 10.61
CA ALA A 103 2.67 -9.49 10.59
C ALA A 103 3.35 -10.47 9.62
N PRO A 104 4.48 -10.08 9.02
CA PRO A 104 5.07 -8.75 9.06
C PRO A 104 4.32 -7.75 8.18
N SER A 105 4.12 -6.53 8.68
CA SER A 105 3.49 -5.44 7.93
C SER A 105 4.52 -4.39 7.57
N TYR A 106 4.62 -4.06 6.29
CA TYR A 106 5.63 -3.13 5.75
C TYR A 106 4.98 -1.89 5.17
N ASN A 107 5.70 -0.78 5.24
CA ASN A 107 5.34 0.45 4.56
C ASN A 107 6.16 0.58 3.27
N VAL A 108 5.53 0.95 2.16
CA VAL A 108 6.24 1.23 0.91
C VAL A 108 6.67 2.70 0.91
N LEU A 109 7.98 2.91 0.96
CA LEU A 109 8.58 4.24 0.81
C LEU A 109 8.19 4.84 -0.54
N ASP A 110 8.02 6.15 -0.57
CA ASP A 110 7.65 6.90 -1.78
C ASP A 110 6.26 6.58 -2.34
N GLY A 111 5.62 5.52 -1.89
CA GLY A 111 4.26 5.16 -2.30
C GLY A 111 4.06 5.00 -3.81
N PHE A 112 2.87 5.33 -4.27
CA PHE A 112 2.51 5.17 -5.68
C PHE A 112 3.01 6.32 -6.56
N GLU A 113 2.93 7.57 -6.07
CA GLU A 113 3.26 8.77 -6.83
C GLU A 113 4.58 9.44 -6.45
N GLY A 114 5.17 9.05 -5.32
CA GLY A 114 6.40 9.64 -4.83
C GLY A 114 6.19 10.95 -4.08
N HIS A 115 7.31 11.56 -3.72
CA HIS A 115 7.34 12.83 -3.03
C HIS A 115 7.31 13.99 -4.02
N LEU A 116 6.99 15.19 -3.52
CA LEU A 116 7.12 16.41 -4.30
C LEU A 116 8.61 16.72 -4.52
N ASP A 117 8.97 17.05 -5.75
CA ASP A 117 10.32 17.54 -6.07
C ASP A 117 10.45 19.02 -5.68
N GLN A 118 11.61 19.63 -5.98
CA GLN A 118 11.86 21.04 -5.63
C GLN A 118 10.93 22.01 -6.37
N ASP A 119 10.32 21.60 -7.48
CA ASP A 119 9.36 22.40 -8.24
C ASP A 119 7.92 22.12 -7.81
N GLY A 120 7.71 21.28 -6.81
CA GLY A 120 6.38 20.93 -6.34
C GLY A 120 5.67 19.89 -7.21
N HIS A 121 6.41 19.10 -7.98
CA HIS A 121 5.85 18.07 -8.86
C HIS A 121 6.10 16.67 -8.30
N ARG A 122 5.15 15.77 -8.53
CA ARG A 122 5.32 14.34 -8.24
C ARG A 122 5.70 13.61 -9.53
N GLY A 123 6.18 12.38 -9.38
CA GLY A 123 6.48 11.53 -10.53
C GLY A 123 7.96 11.26 -10.71
N GLY A 124 8.81 11.77 -9.81
CA GLY A 124 10.25 11.49 -9.84
C GLY A 124 10.63 10.25 -9.04
N SER A 125 9.71 9.73 -8.22
CA SER A 125 9.93 8.55 -7.39
C SER A 125 8.61 7.81 -7.20
N GLY A 126 8.66 6.64 -6.57
CA GLY A 126 7.48 5.83 -6.26
C GLY A 126 7.24 4.72 -7.27
N TRP A 127 6.21 3.93 -7.00
CA TRP A 127 5.86 2.73 -7.77
C TRP A 127 5.78 3.02 -9.28
N ARG A 128 5.04 4.05 -9.62
CA ARG A 128 4.79 4.41 -11.02
C ARG A 128 6.05 4.90 -11.72
N ALA A 129 6.85 5.73 -11.02
CA ALA A 129 8.03 6.38 -11.61
C ALA A 129 9.13 5.39 -11.97
N ILE A 130 9.30 4.33 -11.18
CA ILE A 130 10.34 3.34 -11.44
C ILE A 130 9.90 2.25 -12.42
N GLY A 131 8.71 2.38 -12.99
CA GLY A 131 8.26 1.50 -14.07
C GLY A 131 7.62 0.19 -13.61
N LEU A 132 7.21 0.09 -12.34
CA LEU A 132 6.47 -1.08 -11.89
C LEU A 132 5.05 -1.09 -12.52
N PRO A 133 4.45 -2.28 -12.70
CA PRO A 133 3.15 -2.37 -13.37
C PRO A 133 2.05 -1.56 -12.68
N TRP A 134 1.35 -0.77 -13.46
CA TRP A 134 0.18 0.00 -13.01
C TRP A 134 -0.77 0.24 -14.15
N LYS A 135 -2.00 0.61 -13.84
CA LYS A 135 -3.01 0.86 -14.86
C LYS A 135 -3.99 1.93 -14.40
N GLN A 136 -4.69 2.52 -15.36
CA GLN A 136 -5.84 3.38 -15.08
C GLN A 136 -7.02 2.49 -14.72
N SER A 137 -7.82 2.91 -13.78
CA SER A 137 -8.99 2.13 -13.36
C SER A 137 -10.27 2.71 -13.94
#